data_53a6676490a715f3431b5b749025387d
#
_entry.id   53a6676490a715f3431b5b749025387d
#
_cell.length_a   1.000
_cell.length_b   1.000
_cell.length_c   1.000
_cell.angle_alpha   90.00
_cell.angle_beta   90.00
_cell.angle_gamma   90.00
#
_symmetry.space_group_name_H-M   'P 1'
#
loop_
_entity.id
_entity.type
_entity.pdbx_description
1 polymer ?
#
loop_
_entity_poly.entity_id
_entity_poly.type
_entity_poly.pdbx_seq_one_letter_code
_entity_poly.pdbx_strand_id
1 'polypeptide(L)'
;MLLTSGQKQRPRLAQQVYRFMLDQEPLLGAAAITVHHRRLSTDGVVGWQQQEDDLEFLVEVERDLPKADYILTLIHELVHCRQTLEGNLENESREAEAYRLESIYAERFAA
;
A
#
# COMPACT_ATOMS: atom_id res chain seq x y z
N MET A 1 -0.38 -11.82 -4.28
CA MET A 1 0.69 -11.55 -5.28
C MET A 1 0.76 -10.04 -5.53
N LEU A 2 1.97 -9.51 -5.62
CA LEU A 2 2.16 -8.09 -5.89
C LEU A 2 3.06 -7.90 -7.11
N LEU A 3 2.60 -7.06 -8.04
CA LEU A 3 3.35 -6.66 -9.23
C LEU A 3 3.60 -5.15 -9.18
N THR A 4 4.67 -4.70 -9.85
CA THR A 4 4.97 -3.28 -9.97
C THR A 4 4.94 -2.85 -11.42
N SER A 5 4.60 -1.58 -11.67
CA SER A 5 4.57 -0.98 -13.00
C SER A 5 4.82 0.52 -12.91
N GLY A 6 4.93 1.18 -14.08
CA GLY A 6 5.05 2.62 -14.15
C GLY A 6 6.49 3.12 -14.16
N GLN A 7 6.67 4.37 -13.73
CA GLN A 7 7.93 5.11 -13.80
C GLN A 7 8.69 5.06 -12.49
N LYS A 8 10.03 4.95 -12.56
CA LYS A 8 10.91 4.93 -11.37
C LYS A 8 10.48 3.88 -10.36
N GLN A 9 10.18 2.70 -10.85
CA GLN A 9 9.74 1.57 -10.00
C GLN A 9 10.83 1.17 -9.00
N ARG A 10 10.37 0.64 -7.87
CA ARG A 10 11.23 0.04 -6.85
C ARG A 10 10.77 -1.39 -6.60
N PRO A 11 10.91 -2.29 -7.58
CA PRO A 11 10.29 -3.62 -7.50
C PRO A 11 10.79 -4.46 -6.33
N ARG A 12 12.10 -4.40 -6.04
CA ARG A 12 12.67 -5.16 -4.92
C ARG A 12 12.13 -4.65 -3.58
N LEU A 13 12.14 -3.33 -3.39
CA LEU A 13 11.64 -2.73 -2.15
C LEU A 13 10.15 -2.99 -1.98
N ALA A 14 9.37 -2.86 -3.05
CA ALA A 14 7.94 -3.15 -3.01
C ALA A 14 7.68 -4.60 -2.58
N GLN A 15 8.44 -5.57 -3.13
CA GLN A 15 8.30 -6.96 -2.75
C GLN A 15 8.71 -7.21 -1.29
N GLN A 16 9.75 -6.54 -0.80
CA GLN A 16 10.16 -6.65 0.60
C GLN A 16 9.07 -6.15 1.54
N VAL A 17 8.48 -5.00 1.24
CA VAL A 17 7.37 -4.44 2.02
C VAL A 17 6.16 -5.38 1.97
N TYR A 18 5.84 -5.89 0.79
CA TYR A 18 4.71 -6.81 0.63
C TYR A 18 4.89 -8.08 1.46
N ARG A 19 6.06 -8.71 1.41
CA ARG A 19 6.35 -9.93 2.20
C ARG A 19 6.23 -9.65 3.69
N PHE A 20 6.77 -8.52 4.14
CA PHE A 20 6.61 -8.11 5.54
C PHE A 20 5.13 -7.95 5.88
N MET A 21 4.37 -7.28 5.03
CA MET A 21 2.95 -7.03 5.27
C MET A 21 2.12 -8.32 5.26
N LEU A 22 2.50 -9.32 4.49
CA LEU A 22 1.83 -10.63 4.52
C LEU A 22 1.92 -11.28 5.91
N ASP A 23 3.04 -11.09 6.63
CA ASP A 23 3.19 -11.60 7.99
C ASP A 23 2.32 -10.82 8.98
N GLN A 24 2.16 -9.52 8.79
CA GLN A 24 1.36 -8.66 9.67
C GLN A 24 -0.14 -8.75 9.35
N GLU A 25 -0.47 -8.86 8.07
CA GLU A 25 -1.83 -8.83 7.53
C GLU A 25 -2.02 -9.97 6.53
N PRO A 26 -2.19 -11.21 7.02
CA PRO A 26 -2.22 -12.39 6.13
C PRO A 26 -3.32 -12.37 5.07
N LEU A 27 -4.41 -11.66 5.31
CA LEU A 27 -5.52 -11.57 4.37
C LEU A 27 -5.09 -10.98 3.02
N LEU A 28 -4.04 -10.17 3.00
CA LEU A 28 -3.48 -9.62 1.76
C LEU A 28 -3.07 -10.71 0.76
N GLY A 29 -2.74 -11.89 1.26
CA GLY A 29 -2.35 -13.01 0.39
C GLY A 29 -3.47 -13.50 -0.53
N ALA A 30 -4.73 -13.17 -0.23
CA ALA A 30 -5.87 -13.54 -1.07
C ALA A 30 -6.00 -12.64 -2.29
N ALA A 31 -5.32 -11.50 -2.33
CA ALA A 31 -5.50 -10.49 -3.38
C ALA A 31 -4.33 -10.45 -4.36
N ALA A 32 -4.63 -10.03 -5.60
CA ALA A 32 -3.64 -9.62 -6.58
C ALA A 32 -3.55 -8.10 -6.56
N ILE A 33 -2.36 -7.58 -6.28
CA ILE A 33 -2.13 -6.16 -6.10
C ILE A 33 -1.11 -5.68 -7.12
N THR A 34 -1.45 -4.63 -7.87
CA THR A 34 -0.51 -3.95 -8.75
C THR A 34 -0.18 -2.60 -8.14
N VAL A 35 1.12 -2.34 -7.94
CA VAL A 35 1.62 -1.04 -7.46
C VAL A 35 2.15 -0.29 -8.67
N HIS A 36 1.42 0.75 -9.07
CA HIS A 36 1.76 1.57 -10.22
C HIS A 36 2.39 2.89 -9.76
N HIS A 37 3.51 3.26 -10.36
CA HIS A 37 4.28 4.44 -9.99
C HIS A 37 4.13 5.51 -11.05
N ARG A 38 3.62 6.67 -10.66
CA ARG A 38 3.48 7.82 -11.54
C ARG A 38 3.54 9.11 -10.73
N ARG A 39 3.53 10.24 -11.41
CA ARG A 39 3.48 11.53 -10.72
C ARG A 39 2.05 11.75 -10.19
N LEU A 40 1.93 11.86 -8.87
CA LEU A 40 0.67 12.13 -8.19
C LEU A 40 0.61 13.53 -7.57
N SER A 41 1.73 14.26 -7.58
CA SER A 41 1.82 15.59 -6.96
C SER A 41 0.79 16.57 -7.53
N THR A 42 0.42 16.42 -8.79
CA THR A 42 -0.60 17.26 -9.43
C THR A 42 -2.01 16.93 -8.93
N ASP A 43 -2.21 15.74 -8.38
CA ASP A 43 -3.49 15.30 -7.84
C ASP A 43 -3.61 15.59 -6.34
N GLY A 44 -2.55 16.11 -5.72
CA GLY A 44 -2.54 16.49 -4.31
C GLY A 44 -2.43 15.33 -3.33
N VAL A 45 -2.03 14.13 -3.80
CA VAL A 45 -1.85 12.95 -2.96
C VAL A 45 -0.51 12.30 -3.28
N VAL A 46 -0.01 11.45 -2.37
CA VAL A 46 1.22 10.68 -2.58
C VAL A 46 0.95 9.21 -2.84
N GLY A 47 -0.26 8.76 -2.56
CA GLY A 47 -0.70 7.39 -2.83
C GLY A 47 -2.20 7.26 -2.71
N TRP A 48 -2.74 6.24 -3.35
CA TRP A 48 -4.14 5.87 -3.22
C TRP A 48 -4.32 4.42 -3.68
N GLN A 49 -5.48 3.84 -3.41
CA GLN A 49 -5.79 2.48 -3.81
C GLN A 49 -7.21 2.41 -4.37
N GLN A 50 -7.42 1.46 -5.27
CA GLN A 50 -8.71 1.22 -5.88
C GLN A 50 -8.90 -0.29 -6.03
N GLN A 51 -10.08 -0.77 -5.63
CA GLN A 51 -10.47 -2.15 -5.90
C GLN A 51 -10.94 -2.25 -7.36
N GLU A 52 -10.27 -3.10 -8.13
CA GLU A 52 -10.59 -3.31 -9.54
C GLU A 52 -11.58 -4.46 -9.71
N ASP A 53 -11.49 -5.46 -8.85
CA ASP A 53 -12.35 -6.64 -8.81
C ASP A 53 -12.31 -7.15 -7.37
N ASP A 54 -13.11 -8.16 -7.03
CA ASP A 54 -13.24 -8.66 -5.65
C ASP A 54 -11.90 -8.91 -4.98
N LEU A 55 -10.93 -9.48 -5.71
CA LEU A 55 -9.61 -9.82 -5.20
C LEU A 55 -8.48 -9.13 -5.97
N GLU A 56 -8.78 -8.04 -6.67
CA GLU A 56 -7.78 -7.30 -7.43
C GLU A 56 -7.77 -5.83 -7.02
N PHE A 57 -6.56 -5.30 -6.77
CA PHE A 57 -6.36 -3.92 -6.37
C PHE A 57 -5.32 -3.23 -7.24
N LEU A 58 -5.56 -1.96 -7.51
CA LEU A 58 -4.56 -1.05 -8.04
C LEU A 58 -4.16 -0.11 -6.91
N VAL A 59 -2.86 -0.05 -6.61
CA VAL A 59 -2.27 0.92 -5.70
C VAL A 59 -1.42 1.84 -6.56
N GLU A 60 -1.64 3.15 -6.47
CA GLU A 60 -0.76 4.12 -7.13
C GLU A 60 0.06 4.84 -6.07
N VAL A 61 1.36 5.02 -6.35
CA VAL A 61 2.31 5.66 -5.43
C VAL A 61 3.10 6.70 -6.21
N GLU A 62 3.33 7.87 -5.59
CA GLU A 62 4.15 8.92 -6.17
C GLU A 62 5.55 8.38 -6.49
N ARG A 63 6.00 8.57 -7.72
CA ARG A 63 7.27 8.03 -8.23
C ARG A 63 8.51 8.65 -7.59
N ASP A 64 8.42 9.88 -7.09
CA ASP A 64 9.57 10.66 -6.62
C ASP A 64 9.72 10.71 -5.10
N LEU A 65 9.04 9.82 -4.37
CA LEU A 65 9.13 9.80 -2.91
C LEU A 65 10.52 9.34 -2.43
N PRO A 66 11.06 9.97 -1.39
CA PRO A 66 12.19 9.39 -0.65
C PRO A 66 11.85 7.98 -0.15
N LYS A 67 12.87 7.15 0.06
CA LYS A 67 12.68 5.73 0.43
C LYS A 67 11.77 5.56 1.65
N ALA A 68 12.02 6.32 2.72
CA ALA A 68 11.23 6.20 3.95
C ALA A 68 9.76 6.55 3.72
N ASP A 69 9.49 7.60 2.93
CA ASP A 69 8.12 8.01 2.60
C ASP A 69 7.45 6.99 1.68
N TYR A 70 8.19 6.38 0.78
CA TYR A 70 7.71 5.32 -0.08
C TYR A 70 7.22 4.11 0.74
N ILE A 71 8.04 3.67 1.69
CA ILE A 71 7.70 2.54 2.57
C ILE A 71 6.42 2.85 3.34
N LEU A 72 6.36 4.04 3.95
CA LEU A 72 5.20 4.47 4.74
C LEU A 72 3.93 4.51 3.90
N THR A 73 4.02 5.11 2.71
CA THR A 73 2.88 5.24 1.80
C THR A 73 2.40 3.87 1.32
N LEU A 74 3.31 2.99 0.92
CA LEU A 74 2.93 1.66 0.45
C LEU A 74 2.25 0.86 1.56
N ILE A 75 2.78 0.90 2.77
CA ILE A 75 2.16 0.23 3.94
C ILE A 75 0.75 0.78 4.16
N HIS A 76 0.58 2.10 4.13
CA HIS A 76 -0.72 2.75 4.32
C HIS A 76 -1.75 2.23 3.30
N GLU A 77 -1.38 2.18 2.03
CA GLU A 77 -2.29 1.71 0.99
C GLU A 77 -2.57 0.20 1.08
N LEU A 78 -1.59 -0.60 1.50
CA LEU A 78 -1.81 -2.03 1.71
C LEU A 78 -2.75 -2.28 2.89
N VAL A 79 -2.70 -1.46 3.95
CA VAL A 79 -3.69 -1.53 5.03
C VAL A 79 -5.09 -1.27 4.49
N HIS A 80 -5.25 -0.29 3.62
CA HIS A 80 -6.55 -0.02 2.98
C HIS A 80 -7.04 -1.21 2.15
N CYS A 81 -6.14 -1.89 1.43
CA CYS A 81 -6.51 -3.10 0.70
C CYS A 81 -7.06 -4.17 1.64
N ARG A 82 -6.38 -4.40 2.76
CA ARG A 82 -6.84 -5.38 3.77
C ARG A 82 -8.20 -4.99 4.33
N GLN A 83 -8.41 -3.71 4.64
CA GLN A 83 -9.70 -3.21 5.14
C GLN A 83 -10.84 -3.50 4.16
N THR A 84 -10.59 -3.25 2.88
CA THR A 84 -11.58 -3.55 1.83
C THR A 84 -11.88 -5.04 1.77
N LEU A 85 -10.85 -5.90 1.86
CA LEU A 85 -11.02 -7.35 1.87
C LEU A 85 -11.84 -7.82 3.07
N GLU A 86 -11.75 -7.15 4.20
CA GLU A 86 -12.55 -7.43 5.40
C GLU A 86 -13.98 -6.91 5.33
N GLY A 87 -14.29 -6.08 4.33
CA GLY A 87 -15.60 -5.43 4.21
C GLY A 87 -15.75 -4.17 5.05
N ASN A 88 -14.65 -3.64 5.61
CA ASN A 88 -14.69 -2.36 6.31
C ASN A 88 -14.64 -1.22 5.30
N LEU A 89 -15.76 -0.54 5.10
CA LEU A 89 -15.91 0.54 4.13
C LEU A 89 -16.15 1.92 4.77
N GLU A 90 -16.07 2.01 6.08
CA GLU A 90 -16.32 3.25 6.82
C GLU A 90 -15.05 4.10 6.83
N ASN A 91 -15.06 5.22 6.09
CA ASN A 91 -13.87 6.03 5.79
C ASN A 91 -13.11 6.52 7.02
N GLU A 92 -13.82 7.03 8.03
CA GLU A 92 -13.17 7.60 9.21
C GLU A 92 -12.41 6.53 9.98
N SER A 93 -13.03 5.38 10.21
CA SER A 93 -12.42 4.24 10.87
C SER A 93 -11.22 3.70 10.08
N ARG A 94 -11.34 3.63 8.76
CA ARG A 94 -10.27 3.16 7.86
C ARG A 94 -9.03 4.05 7.94
N GLU A 95 -9.22 5.35 7.86
CA GLU A 95 -8.11 6.29 7.89
C GLU A 95 -7.41 6.30 9.25
N ALA A 96 -8.19 6.31 10.34
CA ALA A 96 -7.62 6.28 11.69
C ALA A 96 -6.75 5.04 11.89
N GLU A 97 -7.23 3.87 11.49
CA GLU A 97 -6.47 2.63 11.59
C GLU A 97 -5.23 2.65 10.70
N ALA A 98 -5.36 3.11 9.46
CA ALA A 98 -4.25 3.14 8.52
C ALA A 98 -3.12 4.06 9.02
N TYR A 99 -3.45 5.24 9.53
CA TYR A 99 -2.45 6.15 10.10
C TYR A 99 -1.78 5.56 11.34
N ARG A 100 -2.53 4.87 12.18
CA ARG A 100 -1.96 4.21 13.35
C ARG A 100 -1.03 3.08 12.96
N LEU A 101 -1.45 2.23 12.04
CA LEU A 101 -0.69 1.04 11.67
C LEU A 101 0.52 1.35 10.79
N GLU A 102 0.47 2.37 9.93
CA GLU A 102 1.60 2.67 9.07
C GLU A 102 2.86 2.97 9.87
N SER A 103 2.75 3.72 10.94
CA SER A 103 3.90 4.04 11.79
C SER A 103 4.43 2.80 12.52
N ILE A 104 3.53 1.99 13.06
CA ILE A 104 3.91 0.76 13.76
C ILE A 104 4.60 -0.21 12.80
N TYR A 105 4.02 -0.43 11.64
CA TYR A 105 4.57 -1.37 10.67
C TYR A 105 5.85 -0.87 10.02
N ALA A 106 5.95 0.43 9.73
CA ALA A 106 7.19 0.99 9.18
C ALA A 106 8.35 0.84 10.16
N GLU A 107 8.10 1.06 11.45
CA GLU A 107 9.10 0.85 12.49
C GLU A 107 9.55 -0.61 12.58
N ARG A 108 8.62 -1.55 12.54
CA ARG A 108 8.93 -2.99 12.55
C ARG A 108 9.69 -3.41 11.30
N PHE A 109 9.32 -2.89 10.15
CA PHE A 109 9.98 -3.20 8.88
C PHE A 109 11.44 -2.74 8.90
N ALA A 110 11.72 -1.59 9.51
CA ALA A 110 13.07 -1.03 9.61
C ALA A 110 13.95 -1.74 10.63
N ALA A 111 13.38 -2.48 11.56
CA ALA A 111 14.11 -3.12 12.65
C ALA A 111 14.99 -4.31 12.20
#